data_1d5cb07654ded9dfe6dc8fa2b6e95f43
#
_entry.id   1d5cb07654ded9dfe6dc8fa2b6e95f43
#
_cell.length_a   1.000
_cell.length_b   1.000
_cell.length_c   1.000
_cell.angle_alpha   90.00
_cell.angle_beta   90.00
_cell.angle_gamma   90.00
#
_symmetry.space_group_name_H-M   'P 1'
#
loop_
_entity.id
_entity.type
_entity.pdbx_description
1 polymer ?
#
loop_
_entity_poly.entity_id
_entity_poly.type
_entity_poly.pdbx_seq_one_letter_code
_entity_poly.pdbx_strand_id
1 'polypeptide(L)'
;MIENRPWLTIFSHTMLILGIAVILFPLYVAFVAATLDKQAVYAAPMTLIPGTHLLENIHNIWVNGVGTNSAPFWRMLLNSFVMAFSITLGKITVSMLSAFAIVWFRFPLRNLFFWMIFITLMLPVEVRIFPTVEVIANLQMLDSYAGLTLPLMASATATFLFRQFFMTLPNELVEAARIDGASPMRFFCDIVFPLSKTNLAALFVITFIYGWNQYLWPLLIITDVDLGTTVAGIKGMIATGEGTTEWNSVMAAMLLTLIPPVVIVLVMQRAFVRGLVDSEK
;
A
#
# COMPACT_ATOMS: atom_id res chain seq x y z
N MET A 1 33.77 9.72 23.83
CA MET A 1 34.86 8.90 23.22
C MET A 1 34.21 7.78 22.43
N ILE A 2 34.26 7.84 21.13
CA ILE A 2 33.80 6.74 20.25
C ILE A 2 34.96 5.72 20.24
N GLU A 3 34.80 4.66 21.01
CA GLU A 3 35.78 3.56 21.05
C GLU A 3 35.69 2.81 19.71
N ASN A 4 36.67 3.00 18.86
CA ASN A 4 36.77 2.32 17.57
C ASN A 4 37.12 0.84 17.83
N ARG A 5 36.11 -0.02 17.90
CA ARG A 5 36.26 -1.48 18.05
C ARG A 5 36.03 -2.15 16.68
N PRO A 6 37.06 -2.28 15.83
CA PRO A 6 36.88 -2.74 14.45
C PRO A 6 36.24 -4.12 14.36
N TRP A 7 36.49 -5.01 15.29
CA TRP A 7 35.93 -6.35 15.28
C TRP A 7 34.41 -6.35 15.55
N LEU A 8 33.88 -5.47 16.41
CA LEU A 8 32.43 -5.29 16.61
C LEU A 8 31.76 -4.74 15.34
N THR A 9 32.45 -3.82 14.66
CA THR A 9 31.97 -3.29 13.38
C THR A 9 31.88 -4.39 12.33
N ILE A 10 32.92 -5.23 12.21
CA ILE A 10 32.91 -6.37 11.28
C ILE A 10 31.80 -7.37 11.66
N PHE A 11 31.68 -7.71 12.94
CA PHE A 11 30.63 -8.60 13.42
C PHE A 11 29.24 -8.07 13.09
N SER A 12 28.97 -6.79 13.38
CA SER A 12 27.68 -6.14 13.08
C SER A 12 27.35 -6.15 11.59
N HIS A 13 28.34 -5.83 10.73
CA HIS A 13 28.12 -5.87 9.28
C HIS A 13 27.89 -7.31 8.78
N THR A 14 28.63 -8.28 9.30
CA THR A 14 28.42 -9.69 8.95
C THR A 14 27.02 -10.16 9.34
N MET A 15 26.54 -9.81 10.54
CA MET A 15 25.18 -10.13 10.99
C MET A 15 24.11 -9.45 10.11
N LEU A 16 24.32 -8.20 9.73
CA LEU A 16 23.41 -7.48 8.83
C LEU A 16 23.38 -8.14 7.43
N ILE A 17 24.53 -8.49 6.88
CA ILE A 17 24.64 -9.15 5.55
C ILE A 17 23.95 -10.53 5.60
N LEU A 18 24.19 -11.33 6.64
CA LEU A 18 23.52 -12.61 6.82
C LEU A 18 22.00 -12.45 6.96
N GLY A 19 21.55 -11.47 7.74
CA GLY A 19 20.12 -11.16 7.86
C GLY A 19 19.49 -10.78 6.53
N ILE A 20 20.16 -9.92 5.75
CA ILE A 20 19.72 -9.54 4.40
C ILE A 20 19.68 -10.77 3.48
N ALA A 21 20.71 -11.62 3.50
CA ALA A 21 20.76 -12.84 2.68
C ALA A 21 19.61 -13.78 3.00
N VAL A 22 19.28 -13.99 4.28
CA VAL A 22 18.15 -14.82 4.71
C VAL A 22 16.82 -14.25 4.21
N ILE A 23 16.62 -12.92 4.32
CA ILE A 23 15.38 -12.26 3.88
C ILE A 23 15.25 -12.28 2.34
N LEU A 24 16.37 -12.11 1.62
CA LEU A 24 16.36 -12.11 0.15
C LEU A 24 16.32 -13.51 -0.46
N PHE A 25 16.63 -14.55 0.30
CA PHE A 25 16.68 -15.91 -0.21
C PHE A 25 15.35 -16.38 -0.83
N PRO A 26 14.16 -16.21 -0.20
CA PRO A 26 12.89 -16.54 -0.83
C PRO A 26 12.63 -15.76 -2.13
N LEU A 27 13.05 -14.48 -2.19
CA LEU A 27 12.93 -13.67 -3.41
C LEU A 27 13.87 -14.19 -4.51
N TYR A 28 15.06 -14.63 -4.14
CA TYR A 28 15.99 -15.27 -5.07
C TYR A 28 15.40 -16.58 -5.63
N VAL A 29 14.82 -17.41 -4.77
CA VAL A 29 14.16 -18.66 -5.21
C VAL A 29 13.00 -18.36 -6.16
N ALA A 30 12.18 -17.35 -5.85
CA ALA A 30 11.10 -16.90 -6.74
C ALA A 30 11.64 -16.38 -8.08
N PHE A 31 12.75 -15.64 -8.07
CA PHE A 31 13.42 -15.19 -9.28
C PHE A 31 13.92 -16.36 -10.12
N VAL A 32 14.62 -17.33 -9.52
CA VAL A 32 15.08 -18.52 -10.23
C VAL A 32 13.89 -19.26 -10.84
N ALA A 33 12.83 -19.52 -10.07
CA ALA A 33 11.64 -20.18 -10.57
C ALA A 33 10.99 -19.45 -11.76
N ALA A 34 10.96 -18.11 -11.72
CA ALA A 34 10.47 -17.27 -12.82
C ALA A 34 11.33 -17.39 -14.10
N THR A 35 12.61 -17.80 -13.98
CA THR A 35 13.52 -17.98 -15.13
C THR A 35 13.47 -19.38 -15.74
N LEU A 36 12.82 -20.33 -15.08
CA LEU A 36 12.74 -21.73 -15.52
C LEU A 36 11.54 -21.97 -16.47
N ASP A 37 11.56 -23.07 -17.18
CA ASP A 37 10.41 -23.59 -17.88
C ASP A 37 9.42 -24.30 -16.93
N LYS A 38 8.24 -24.64 -17.44
CA LYS A 38 7.16 -25.26 -16.66
C LYS A 38 7.56 -26.61 -16.04
N GLN A 39 8.44 -27.38 -16.68
CA GLN A 39 8.84 -28.72 -16.22
C GLN A 39 9.97 -28.61 -15.18
N ALA A 40 10.96 -27.77 -15.43
CA ALA A 40 12.12 -27.60 -14.56
C ALA A 40 11.75 -27.07 -13.16
N VAL A 41 10.67 -26.26 -13.04
CA VAL A 41 10.19 -25.78 -11.74
C VAL A 41 9.69 -26.92 -10.85
N TYR A 42 9.19 -28.01 -11.45
CA TYR A 42 8.72 -29.18 -10.71
C TYR A 42 9.81 -30.22 -10.39
N ALA A 43 11.05 -30.00 -10.87
CA ALA A 43 12.15 -30.92 -10.57
C ALA A 43 12.45 -30.92 -9.05
N ALA A 44 12.71 -32.12 -8.51
CA ALA A 44 13.04 -32.27 -7.10
C ALA A 44 14.46 -32.86 -6.94
N PRO A 45 15.44 -32.11 -6.39
CA PRO A 45 15.35 -30.72 -5.94
C PRO A 45 15.28 -29.72 -7.11
N MET A 46 14.54 -28.60 -6.93
CA MET A 46 14.57 -27.51 -7.90
C MET A 46 15.96 -26.90 -7.97
N THR A 47 16.43 -26.61 -9.18
CA THR A 47 17.71 -25.92 -9.35
C THR A 47 17.68 -24.52 -8.75
N LEU A 48 18.81 -24.07 -8.17
CA LEU A 48 19.01 -22.70 -7.73
C LEU A 48 19.79 -21.86 -8.76
N ILE A 49 20.03 -22.42 -9.96
CA ILE A 49 20.70 -21.72 -11.05
C ILE A 49 19.62 -21.09 -11.96
N PRO A 50 19.67 -19.79 -12.24
CA PRO A 50 18.71 -19.16 -13.13
C PRO A 50 18.73 -19.77 -14.54
N GLY A 51 17.54 -19.97 -15.11
CA GLY A 51 17.33 -20.40 -16.49
C GLY A 51 17.28 -19.19 -17.47
N THR A 52 16.79 -19.43 -18.66
CA THR A 52 16.76 -18.44 -19.77
C THR A 52 15.35 -17.99 -20.16
N HIS A 53 14.28 -18.53 -19.53
CA HIS A 53 12.88 -18.33 -19.94
C HIS A 53 12.21 -17.11 -19.28
N LEU A 54 12.94 -16.26 -18.53
CA LEU A 54 12.33 -15.12 -17.81
C LEU A 54 11.52 -14.21 -18.71
N LEU A 55 12.11 -13.79 -19.84
CA LEU A 55 11.44 -12.87 -20.76
C LEU A 55 10.22 -13.49 -21.45
N GLU A 56 10.32 -14.78 -21.76
CA GLU A 56 9.21 -15.55 -22.34
C GLU A 56 8.04 -15.67 -21.33
N ASN A 57 8.34 -16.05 -20.08
CA ASN A 57 7.35 -16.15 -19.01
C ASN A 57 6.68 -14.81 -18.73
N ILE A 58 7.47 -13.71 -18.68
CA ILE A 58 6.93 -12.35 -18.52
C ILE A 58 6.05 -11.98 -19.73
N HIS A 59 6.50 -12.20 -20.95
CA HIS A 59 5.73 -11.88 -22.14
C HIS A 59 4.39 -12.62 -22.18
N ASN A 60 4.40 -13.91 -21.86
CA ASN A 60 3.22 -14.75 -21.83
C ASN A 60 2.16 -14.23 -20.86
N ILE A 61 2.55 -13.95 -19.59
CA ILE A 61 1.61 -13.40 -18.61
C ILE A 61 1.17 -11.97 -18.95
N TRP A 62 2.08 -11.18 -19.53
CA TRP A 62 1.81 -9.77 -19.85
C TRP A 62 0.68 -9.63 -20.87
N VAL A 63 0.68 -10.46 -21.90
CA VAL A 63 -0.27 -10.40 -23.02
C VAL A 63 -1.48 -11.29 -22.79
N ASN A 64 -1.26 -12.53 -22.37
CA ASN A 64 -2.28 -13.56 -22.33
C ASN A 64 -2.92 -13.72 -20.94
N GLY A 65 -2.32 -13.13 -19.90
CA GLY A 65 -2.67 -13.49 -18.52
C GLY A 65 -2.20 -14.91 -18.17
N VAL A 66 -2.74 -15.47 -17.09
CA VAL A 66 -2.44 -16.85 -16.68
C VAL A 66 -3.76 -17.61 -16.52
N GLY A 67 -3.90 -18.72 -17.27
CA GLY A 67 -5.12 -19.53 -17.29
C GLY A 67 -6.17 -19.06 -18.31
N THR A 68 -7.24 -19.82 -18.41
CA THR A 68 -8.26 -19.68 -19.49
C THR A 68 -9.18 -18.47 -19.34
N ASN A 69 -9.23 -17.83 -18.16
CA ASN A 69 -10.14 -16.71 -17.86
C ASN A 69 -9.44 -15.63 -17.01
N SER A 70 -8.22 -15.23 -17.37
CA SER A 70 -7.52 -14.15 -16.67
C SER A 70 -7.32 -12.94 -17.60
N ALA A 71 -7.44 -11.73 -17.04
CA ALA A 71 -7.05 -10.53 -17.75
C ALA A 71 -5.53 -10.51 -18.03
N PRO A 72 -5.06 -9.83 -19.07
CA PRO A 72 -3.65 -9.55 -19.25
C PRO A 72 -3.03 -8.93 -18.00
N PHE A 73 -1.83 -9.35 -17.65
CA PHE A 73 -1.23 -8.93 -16.37
C PHE A 73 -0.99 -7.41 -16.28
N TRP A 74 -0.67 -6.76 -17.40
CA TRP A 74 -0.56 -5.29 -17.45
C TRP A 74 -1.83 -4.57 -16.99
N ARG A 75 -3.01 -5.15 -17.33
CA ARG A 75 -4.31 -4.60 -16.93
C ARG A 75 -4.52 -4.74 -15.43
N MET A 76 -4.17 -5.91 -14.86
CA MET A 76 -4.20 -6.11 -13.41
C MET A 76 -3.28 -5.16 -12.66
N LEU A 77 -2.07 -4.89 -13.20
CA LEU A 77 -1.14 -3.89 -12.65
C LEU A 77 -1.75 -2.49 -12.67
N LEU A 78 -2.37 -2.10 -13.78
CA LEU A 78 -3.03 -0.80 -13.91
C LEU A 78 -4.18 -0.68 -12.91
N ASN A 79 -5.04 -1.70 -12.80
CA ASN A 79 -6.15 -1.72 -11.86
C ASN A 79 -5.67 -1.59 -10.41
N SER A 80 -4.62 -2.35 -10.04
CA SER A 80 -4.01 -2.26 -8.70
C SER A 80 -3.42 -0.89 -8.45
N PHE A 81 -2.76 -0.29 -9.44
CA PHE A 81 -2.20 1.05 -9.32
C PHE A 81 -3.30 2.11 -9.14
N VAL A 82 -4.34 2.09 -9.97
CA VAL A 82 -5.49 2.99 -9.87
C VAL A 82 -6.17 2.83 -8.51
N MET A 83 -6.40 1.60 -8.07
CA MET A 83 -6.99 1.29 -6.77
C MET A 83 -6.13 1.85 -5.63
N ALA A 84 -4.85 1.46 -5.55
CA ALA A 84 -3.95 1.87 -4.48
C ALA A 84 -3.77 3.38 -4.42
N PHE A 85 -3.59 4.03 -5.58
CA PHE A 85 -3.42 5.47 -5.68
C PHE A 85 -4.68 6.24 -5.26
N SER A 86 -5.86 5.80 -5.74
CA SER A 86 -7.15 6.42 -5.40
C SER A 86 -7.46 6.29 -3.90
N ILE A 87 -7.24 5.09 -3.33
CA ILE A 87 -7.38 4.87 -1.88
C ILE A 87 -6.45 5.78 -1.10
N THR A 88 -5.20 5.92 -1.53
CA THR A 88 -4.19 6.75 -0.86
C THR A 88 -4.56 8.20 -0.87
N LEU A 89 -4.92 8.75 -2.04
CA LEU A 89 -5.36 10.14 -2.16
C LEU A 89 -6.61 10.40 -1.33
N GLY A 90 -7.60 9.51 -1.42
CA GLY A 90 -8.83 9.61 -0.63
C GLY A 90 -8.57 9.59 0.87
N LYS A 91 -7.76 8.63 1.35
CA LYS A 91 -7.37 8.54 2.77
C LYS A 91 -6.68 9.82 3.26
N ILE A 92 -5.70 10.30 2.52
CA ILE A 92 -4.95 11.50 2.88
C ILE A 92 -5.88 12.71 2.91
N THR A 93 -6.66 12.92 1.85
CA THR A 93 -7.54 14.08 1.74
C THR A 93 -8.60 14.11 2.83
N VAL A 94 -9.36 13.01 2.98
CA VAL A 94 -10.42 12.92 3.99
C VAL A 94 -9.85 13.05 5.41
N SER A 95 -8.74 12.37 5.69
CA SER A 95 -8.13 12.39 7.03
C SER A 95 -7.53 13.73 7.38
N MET A 96 -6.89 14.40 6.42
CA MET A 96 -6.27 15.70 6.62
C MET A 96 -7.33 16.80 6.86
N LEU A 97 -8.41 16.82 6.06
CA LEU A 97 -9.52 17.74 6.24
C LEU A 97 -10.28 17.48 7.55
N SER A 98 -10.50 16.21 7.91
CA SER A 98 -11.13 15.83 9.18
C SER A 98 -10.29 16.27 10.38
N ALA A 99 -8.99 16.02 10.35
CA ALA A 99 -8.07 16.46 11.38
C ALA A 99 -8.02 17.98 11.49
N PHE A 100 -7.98 18.68 10.35
CA PHE A 100 -8.01 20.14 10.29
C PHE A 100 -9.27 20.70 10.96
N ALA A 101 -10.44 20.15 10.63
CA ALA A 101 -11.70 20.54 11.25
C ALA A 101 -11.70 20.30 12.78
N ILE A 102 -11.24 19.13 13.21
CA ILE A 102 -11.22 18.75 14.63
C ILE A 102 -10.26 19.64 15.45
N VAL A 103 -9.14 20.07 14.89
CA VAL A 103 -8.14 20.87 15.63
C VAL A 103 -8.54 22.34 15.70
N TRP A 104 -8.92 22.95 14.59
CA TRP A 104 -9.06 24.41 14.52
C TRP A 104 -10.48 24.95 14.51
N PHE A 105 -11.48 24.13 14.13
CA PHE A 105 -12.86 24.60 14.20
C PHE A 105 -13.49 24.31 15.56
N ARG A 106 -14.27 25.30 16.05
CA ARG A 106 -15.08 25.17 17.27
C ARG A 106 -16.50 24.82 16.88
N PHE A 107 -16.82 23.54 16.80
CA PHE A 107 -18.18 23.05 16.57
C PHE A 107 -18.64 22.14 17.73
N PRO A 108 -19.96 22.05 17.96
CA PRO A 108 -20.48 21.21 19.04
C PRO A 108 -20.09 19.74 18.82
N LEU A 109 -19.85 19.03 19.91
CA LEU A 109 -19.54 17.59 19.90
C LEU A 109 -18.25 17.19 19.14
N ARG A 110 -17.33 18.11 18.80
CA ARG A 110 -16.10 17.78 18.04
C ARG A 110 -15.27 16.65 18.67
N ASN A 111 -15.21 16.60 20.01
CA ASN A 111 -14.49 15.54 20.71
C ASN A 111 -15.24 14.19 20.59
N LEU A 112 -16.56 14.21 20.58
CA LEU A 112 -17.35 13.00 20.34
C LEU A 112 -17.08 12.45 18.92
N PHE A 113 -17.11 13.32 17.90
CA PHE A 113 -16.78 12.92 16.52
C PHE A 113 -15.36 12.35 16.41
N PHE A 114 -14.39 12.96 17.09
CA PHE A 114 -13.04 12.43 17.12
C PHE A 114 -13.01 11.03 17.76
N TRP A 115 -13.66 10.84 18.90
CA TRP A 115 -13.72 9.54 19.56
C TRP A 115 -14.47 8.50 18.74
N MET A 116 -15.53 8.88 18.05
CA MET A 116 -16.24 7.99 17.12
C MET A 116 -15.31 7.49 16.01
N ILE A 117 -14.54 8.39 15.38
CA ILE A 117 -13.54 8.01 14.38
C ILE A 117 -12.49 7.10 15.01
N PHE A 118 -11.99 7.47 16.20
CA PHE A 118 -10.93 6.72 16.88
C PHE A 118 -11.36 5.29 17.27
N ILE A 119 -12.58 5.11 17.74
CA ILE A 119 -13.13 3.78 18.10
C ILE A 119 -13.17 2.86 16.87
N THR A 120 -13.33 3.40 15.65
CA THR A 120 -13.29 2.57 14.43
C THR A 120 -11.94 1.90 14.19
N LEU A 121 -10.83 2.37 14.81
CA LEU A 121 -9.53 1.68 14.80
C LEU A 121 -9.57 0.34 15.53
N MET A 122 -10.43 0.21 16.53
CA MET A 122 -10.52 -1.00 17.33
C MET A 122 -11.30 -2.12 16.64
N LEU A 123 -12.05 -1.80 15.58
CA LEU A 123 -12.81 -2.78 14.82
C LEU A 123 -11.94 -3.37 13.70
N PRO A 124 -11.60 -4.67 13.76
CA PRO A 124 -10.93 -5.34 12.65
C PRO A 124 -11.71 -5.18 11.34
N VAL A 125 -10.98 -5.00 10.23
CA VAL A 125 -11.60 -4.82 8.90
C VAL A 125 -12.46 -6.03 8.55
N GLU A 126 -12.04 -7.22 8.95
CA GLU A 126 -12.69 -8.49 8.70
C GLU A 126 -14.10 -8.55 9.27
N VAL A 127 -14.34 -7.92 10.43
CA VAL A 127 -15.66 -7.90 11.09
C VAL A 127 -16.68 -7.11 10.28
N ARG A 128 -16.25 -6.04 9.62
CA ARG A 128 -17.12 -5.12 8.86
C ARG A 128 -17.18 -5.39 7.36
N ILE A 129 -16.38 -6.36 6.87
CA ILE A 129 -16.23 -6.57 5.42
C ILE A 129 -17.53 -6.95 4.74
N PHE A 130 -18.26 -7.94 5.30
CA PHE A 130 -19.54 -8.39 4.73
C PHE A 130 -20.65 -7.32 4.75
N PRO A 131 -20.90 -6.60 5.87
CA PRO A 131 -21.83 -5.46 5.83
C PRO A 131 -21.42 -4.39 4.81
N THR A 132 -20.12 -4.15 4.62
CA THR A 132 -19.66 -3.19 3.61
C THR A 132 -19.92 -3.69 2.19
N VAL A 133 -19.71 -4.99 1.91
CA VAL A 133 -20.04 -5.61 0.60
C VAL A 133 -21.54 -5.46 0.32
N GLU A 134 -22.41 -5.72 1.32
CA GLU A 134 -23.87 -5.56 1.18
C GLU A 134 -24.26 -4.12 0.80
N VAL A 135 -23.66 -3.13 1.47
CA VAL A 135 -23.88 -1.71 1.13
C VAL A 135 -23.46 -1.41 -0.30
N ILE A 136 -22.27 -1.88 -0.73
CA ILE A 136 -21.76 -1.68 -2.09
C ILE A 136 -22.66 -2.36 -3.12
N ALA A 137 -23.15 -3.56 -2.84
CA ALA A 137 -24.09 -4.27 -3.70
C ALA A 137 -25.41 -3.51 -3.84
N ASN A 138 -25.98 -3.02 -2.73
CA ASN A 138 -27.21 -2.25 -2.72
C ASN A 138 -27.08 -0.90 -3.45
N LEU A 139 -25.88 -0.31 -3.46
CA LEU A 139 -25.57 0.90 -4.23
C LEU A 139 -25.21 0.61 -5.69
N GLN A 140 -25.28 -0.66 -6.13
CA GLN A 140 -24.94 -1.10 -7.49
C GLN A 140 -23.49 -0.72 -7.90
N MET A 141 -22.56 -0.77 -6.94
CA MET A 141 -21.16 -0.42 -7.14
C MET A 141 -20.24 -1.64 -7.24
N LEU A 142 -20.81 -2.87 -7.33
CA LEU A 142 -20.02 -4.07 -7.65
C LEU A 142 -19.40 -3.89 -9.05
N ASP A 143 -18.29 -4.58 -9.30
CA ASP A 143 -17.56 -4.52 -10.56
C ASP A 143 -17.26 -3.08 -11.03
N SER A 144 -16.83 -2.21 -10.10
CA SER A 144 -16.48 -0.84 -10.41
C SER A 144 -15.27 -0.33 -9.60
N TYR A 145 -14.54 0.63 -10.16
CA TYR A 145 -13.47 1.32 -9.42
C TYR A 145 -14.01 2.08 -8.20
N ALA A 146 -15.25 2.56 -8.25
CA ALA A 146 -15.88 3.22 -7.11
C ALA A 146 -16.05 2.25 -5.94
N GLY A 147 -16.58 1.04 -6.21
CA GLY A 147 -16.69 -0.02 -5.20
C GLY A 147 -15.34 -0.46 -4.65
N LEU A 148 -14.30 -0.54 -5.53
CA LEU A 148 -12.93 -0.88 -5.10
C LEU A 148 -12.31 0.15 -4.16
N THR A 149 -12.63 1.43 -4.30
CA THR A 149 -11.85 2.50 -3.69
C THR A 149 -12.57 3.25 -2.58
N LEU A 150 -13.83 3.68 -2.80
CA LEU A 150 -14.55 4.56 -1.87
C LEU A 150 -14.66 4.02 -0.44
N PRO A 151 -15.00 2.74 -0.21
CA PRO A 151 -15.12 2.21 1.15
C PRO A 151 -13.81 2.19 1.93
N LEU A 152 -12.69 2.19 1.22
CA LEU A 152 -11.33 2.14 1.80
C LEU A 152 -10.70 3.53 1.96
N MET A 153 -11.33 4.61 1.52
CA MET A 153 -10.78 5.98 1.62
C MET A 153 -10.85 6.56 3.03
N ALA A 154 -11.71 6.05 3.92
CA ALA A 154 -11.73 6.48 5.31
C ALA A 154 -10.60 5.81 6.10
N SER A 155 -9.90 6.59 6.93
CA SER A 155 -8.82 6.08 7.77
C SER A 155 -8.75 6.81 9.11
N ALA A 156 -9.13 6.12 10.17
CA ALA A 156 -9.00 6.67 11.52
C ALA A 156 -7.52 6.84 11.93
N THR A 157 -6.63 5.92 11.51
CA THR A 157 -5.17 6.02 11.77
C THR A 157 -4.59 7.28 11.14
N ALA A 158 -4.89 7.56 9.86
CA ALA A 158 -4.37 8.74 9.18
C ALA A 158 -4.96 10.02 9.79
N THR A 159 -6.25 10.04 10.15
CA THR A 159 -6.89 11.17 10.84
C THR A 159 -6.24 11.44 12.19
N PHE A 160 -5.95 10.38 12.95
CA PHE A 160 -5.26 10.49 14.24
C PHE A 160 -3.85 11.06 14.08
N LEU A 161 -3.06 10.56 13.13
CA LEU A 161 -1.69 11.03 12.90
C LEU A 161 -1.66 12.49 12.45
N PHE A 162 -2.54 12.90 11.53
CA PHE A 162 -2.65 14.31 11.14
C PHE A 162 -3.09 15.18 12.33
N ARG A 163 -4.06 14.74 13.13
CA ARG A 163 -4.47 15.49 14.31
C ARG A 163 -3.31 15.67 15.29
N GLN A 164 -2.53 14.63 15.58
CA GLN A 164 -1.37 14.74 16.47
C GLN A 164 -0.36 15.74 15.91
N PHE A 165 -0.04 15.65 14.64
CA PHE A 165 0.86 16.61 14.01
C PHE A 165 0.29 18.05 14.05
N PHE A 166 -0.98 18.27 13.73
CA PHE A 166 -1.58 19.60 13.75
C PHE A 166 -1.59 20.23 15.13
N MET A 167 -1.69 19.43 16.18
CA MET A 167 -1.61 19.90 17.56
C MET A 167 -0.19 20.34 17.97
N THR A 168 0.86 19.98 17.22
CA THR A 168 2.23 20.46 17.45
C THR A 168 2.50 21.80 16.78
N LEU A 169 1.63 22.25 15.87
CA LEU A 169 1.81 23.53 15.19
C LEU A 169 1.53 24.71 16.15
N PRO A 170 2.40 25.75 16.17
CA PRO A 170 2.24 26.90 17.05
C PRO A 170 0.92 27.66 16.77
N ASN A 171 0.25 28.09 17.84
CA ASN A 171 -0.98 28.88 17.71
C ASN A 171 -0.75 30.26 17.06
N GLU A 172 0.46 30.77 17.16
CA GLU A 172 0.89 32.06 16.56
C GLU A 172 0.69 32.05 15.04
N LEU A 173 0.81 30.89 14.37
CA LEU A 173 0.54 30.78 12.93
C LEU A 173 -0.95 31.01 12.61
N VAL A 174 -1.85 30.55 13.48
CA VAL A 174 -3.29 30.78 13.34
C VAL A 174 -3.63 32.25 13.60
N GLU A 175 -3.01 32.85 14.61
CA GLU A 175 -3.24 34.25 14.96
C GLU A 175 -2.71 35.21 13.86
N ALA A 176 -1.50 34.93 13.35
CA ALA A 176 -0.95 35.69 12.22
C ALA A 176 -1.85 35.60 10.98
N ALA A 177 -2.29 34.41 10.61
CA ALA A 177 -3.20 34.21 9.47
C ALA A 177 -4.53 34.96 9.65
N ARG A 178 -5.06 35.06 10.88
CA ARG A 178 -6.27 35.85 11.18
C ARG A 178 -6.04 37.36 11.07
N ILE A 179 -4.88 37.84 11.54
CA ILE A 179 -4.50 39.26 11.41
C ILE A 179 -4.38 39.63 9.94
N ASP A 180 -3.83 38.76 9.10
CA ASP A 180 -3.70 38.90 7.65
C ASP A 180 -5.04 38.72 6.90
N GLY A 181 -6.15 38.43 7.60
CA GLY A 181 -7.47 38.24 7.01
C GLY A 181 -7.60 36.95 6.17
N ALA A 182 -6.75 35.97 6.41
CA ALA A 182 -6.80 34.69 5.67
C ALA A 182 -8.05 33.87 6.05
N SER A 183 -8.75 33.39 5.04
CA SER A 183 -9.83 32.43 5.25
C SER A 183 -9.29 31.08 5.78
N PRO A 184 -10.10 30.24 6.45
CA PRO A 184 -9.66 28.95 6.94
C PRO A 184 -9.05 28.04 5.85
N MET A 185 -9.60 28.06 4.64
CA MET A 185 -9.07 27.28 3.52
C MET A 185 -7.73 27.83 3.02
N ARG A 186 -7.56 29.16 3.04
CA ARG A 186 -6.28 29.79 2.71
C ARG A 186 -5.21 29.43 3.74
N PHE A 187 -5.54 29.47 5.03
CA PHE A 187 -4.66 28.98 6.11
C PHE A 187 -4.29 27.51 5.90
N PHE A 188 -5.26 26.68 5.53
CA PHE A 188 -5.01 25.27 5.22
C PHE A 188 -4.04 25.08 4.05
N CYS A 189 -4.30 25.73 2.91
CA CYS A 189 -3.50 25.55 1.70
C CYS A 189 -2.11 26.18 1.77
N ASP A 190 -2.01 27.39 2.38
CA ASP A 190 -0.79 28.18 2.35
C ASP A 190 0.16 27.84 3.53
N ILE A 191 -0.37 27.32 4.64
CA ILE A 191 0.42 27.08 5.86
C ILE A 191 0.38 25.60 6.26
N VAL A 192 -0.81 25.04 6.54
CA VAL A 192 -0.92 23.68 7.12
C VAL A 192 -0.46 22.60 6.13
N PHE A 193 -0.91 22.67 4.89
CA PHE A 193 -0.55 21.69 3.85
C PHE A 193 0.95 21.71 3.55
N PRO A 194 1.63 22.86 3.32
CA PRO A 194 3.07 22.89 3.12
C PRO A 194 3.89 22.37 4.29
N LEU A 195 3.50 22.68 5.53
CA LEU A 195 4.16 22.19 6.74
C LEU A 195 3.98 20.68 6.93
N SER A 196 2.90 20.10 6.37
CA SER A 196 2.58 18.67 6.48
C SER A 196 3.32 17.80 5.47
N LYS A 197 4.12 18.33 4.54
CA LYS A 197 4.71 17.58 3.42
C LYS A 197 5.45 16.31 3.84
N THR A 198 6.19 16.37 4.94
CA THR A 198 6.94 15.23 5.46
C THR A 198 6.01 14.12 5.95
N ASN A 199 4.98 14.48 6.73
CA ASN A 199 3.98 13.52 7.22
C ASN A 199 3.10 12.98 6.09
N LEU A 200 2.77 13.84 5.10
CA LEU A 200 2.07 13.43 3.88
C LEU A 200 2.85 12.37 3.12
N ALA A 201 4.17 12.55 2.95
CA ALA A 201 5.01 11.59 2.26
C ALA A 201 5.07 10.23 2.99
N ALA A 202 5.20 10.26 4.32
CA ALA A 202 5.20 9.04 5.12
C ALA A 202 3.85 8.30 5.03
N LEU A 203 2.74 9.03 5.20
CA LEU A 203 1.39 8.45 5.07
C LEU A 203 1.10 7.97 3.65
N PHE A 204 1.60 8.66 2.62
CA PHE A 204 1.44 8.22 1.24
C PHE A 204 2.04 6.83 1.03
N VAL A 205 3.28 6.59 1.45
CA VAL A 205 3.93 5.28 1.32
C VAL A 205 3.13 4.20 2.05
N ILE A 206 2.78 4.46 3.32
CA ILE A 206 2.06 3.47 4.14
C ILE A 206 0.69 3.14 3.53
N THR A 207 -0.07 4.16 3.11
CA THR A 207 -1.43 3.97 2.59
C THR A 207 -1.42 3.41 1.17
N PHE A 208 -0.39 3.71 0.37
CA PHE A 208 -0.22 3.11 -0.94
C PHE A 208 0.07 1.61 -0.84
N ILE A 209 1.02 1.22 0.02
CA ILE A 209 1.33 -0.19 0.27
C ILE A 209 0.08 -0.91 0.82
N TYR A 210 -0.68 -0.28 1.71
CA TYR A 210 -1.94 -0.82 2.18
C TYR A 210 -2.95 -1.06 1.04
N GLY A 211 -3.16 -0.07 0.17
CA GLY A 211 -4.07 -0.16 -0.97
C GLY A 211 -3.61 -1.19 -2.00
N TRP A 212 -2.29 -1.26 -2.25
CA TRP A 212 -1.67 -2.21 -3.17
C TRP A 212 -1.84 -3.67 -2.73
N ASN A 213 -1.67 -3.92 -1.44
CA ASN A 213 -1.74 -5.27 -0.87
C ASN A 213 -3.17 -5.74 -0.58
N GLN A 214 -4.19 -5.01 -1.00
CA GLN A 214 -5.57 -5.44 -0.82
C GLN A 214 -5.82 -6.73 -1.62
N TYR A 215 -6.28 -7.76 -0.91
CA TYR A 215 -6.58 -9.07 -1.47
C TYR A 215 -8.06 -9.43 -1.31
N LEU A 216 -8.51 -9.48 -0.07
CA LEU A 216 -9.85 -9.96 0.25
C LEU A 216 -10.95 -9.03 -0.28
N TRP A 217 -10.73 -7.72 -0.22
CA TRP A 217 -11.69 -6.73 -0.69
C TRP A 217 -11.98 -6.85 -2.20
N PRO A 218 -10.97 -6.78 -3.10
CA PRO A 218 -11.20 -7.01 -4.53
C PRO A 218 -11.83 -8.37 -4.83
N LEU A 219 -11.43 -9.42 -4.12
CA LEU A 219 -11.96 -10.78 -4.31
C LEU A 219 -13.47 -10.87 -4.06
N LEU A 220 -14.00 -10.06 -3.13
CA LEU A 220 -15.42 -10.11 -2.75
C LEU A 220 -16.31 -9.24 -3.63
N ILE A 221 -15.77 -8.18 -4.25
CA ILE A 221 -16.60 -7.21 -4.96
C ILE A 221 -16.38 -7.18 -6.47
N ILE A 222 -15.33 -7.84 -6.98
CA ILE A 222 -15.03 -7.92 -8.40
C ILE A 222 -15.27 -9.34 -8.91
N THR A 223 -16.18 -9.45 -9.86
CA THR A 223 -16.45 -10.67 -10.63
C THR A 223 -16.02 -10.52 -12.07
N ASP A 224 -15.91 -9.28 -12.56
CA ASP A 224 -15.38 -8.96 -13.89
C ASP A 224 -13.86 -9.16 -13.92
N VAL A 225 -13.42 -10.11 -14.73
CA VAL A 225 -12.00 -10.44 -14.92
C VAL A 225 -11.17 -9.20 -15.32
N ASP A 226 -11.77 -8.31 -16.10
CA ASP A 226 -11.13 -7.11 -16.60
C ASP A 226 -10.80 -6.07 -15.52
N LEU A 227 -11.47 -6.14 -14.36
CA LEU A 227 -11.21 -5.31 -13.19
C LEU A 227 -10.34 -6.00 -12.13
N GLY A 228 -9.86 -7.20 -12.41
CA GLY A 228 -8.99 -7.96 -11.51
C GLY A 228 -7.76 -7.16 -11.08
N THR A 229 -7.36 -7.31 -9.81
CA THR A 229 -6.14 -6.71 -9.25
C THR A 229 -5.01 -7.74 -9.17
N THR A 230 -3.75 -7.31 -9.13
CA THR A 230 -2.58 -8.21 -9.16
C THR A 230 -2.57 -9.20 -8.01
N VAL A 231 -2.80 -8.74 -6.77
CA VAL A 231 -2.70 -9.62 -5.58
C VAL A 231 -3.83 -10.64 -5.56
N ALA A 232 -5.06 -10.25 -5.91
CA ALA A 232 -6.18 -11.18 -6.05
C ALA A 232 -5.99 -12.11 -7.26
N GLY A 233 -5.51 -11.57 -8.39
CA GLY A 233 -5.26 -12.32 -9.62
C GLY A 233 -4.18 -13.40 -9.47
N ILE A 234 -3.06 -13.12 -8.79
CA ILE A 234 -2.00 -14.12 -8.55
C ILE A 234 -2.56 -15.35 -7.83
N LYS A 235 -3.48 -15.19 -6.88
CA LYS A 235 -4.11 -16.34 -6.26
C LYS A 235 -4.98 -17.13 -7.24
N GLY A 236 -5.65 -16.46 -8.16
CA GLY A 236 -6.41 -17.11 -9.24
C GLY A 236 -5.53 -17.90 -10.21
N MET A 237 -4.23 -17.57 -10.29
CA MET A 237 -3.25 -18.32 -11.09
C MET A 237 -2.85 -19.67 -10.49
N ILE A 238 -3.08 -19.85 -9.20
CA ILE A 238 -2.78 -21.11 -8.51
C ILE A 238 -3.94 -22.06 -8.79
N ALA A 239 -3.66 -23.14 -9.54
CA ALA A 239 -4.69 -24.10 -9.91
C ALA A 239 -5.34 -24.72 -8.68
N THR A 240 -6.67 -24.78 -8.69
CA THR A 240 -7.47 -25.48 -7.72
C THR A 240 -8.07 -26.72 -8.41
N GLY A 241 -7.74 -27.92 -7.94
CA GLY A 241 -8.20 -29.19 -8.52
C GLY A 241 -7.15 -29.95 -9.32
N GLU A 242 -7.54 -30.60 -10.42
CA GLU A 242 -6.67 -31.50 -11.21
C GLU A 242 -5.65 -30.76 -12.11
N GLY A 243 -5.73 -29.43 -12.22
CA GLY A 243 -4.81 -28.63 -13.02
C GLY A 243 -3.43 -28.50 -12.37
N THR A 244 -2.37 -28.41 -13.17
CA THR A 244 -1.03 -28.08 -12.68
C THR A 244 -0.81 -26.57 -12.68
N THR A 245 -0.41 -26.02 -11.54
CA THR A 245 -0.06 -24.59 -11.43
C THR A 245 1.18 -24.27 -12.24
N GLU A 246 1.17 -23.24 -13.04
CA GLU A 246 2.35 -22.75 -13.76
C GLU A 246 3.21 -21.87 -12.85
N TRP A 247 3.98 -22.51 -11.95
CA TRP A 247 4.77 -21.80 -10.95
C TRP A 247 5.78 -20.81 -11.54
N ASN A 248 6.36 -21.09 -12.71
CA ASN A 248 7.21 -20.13 -13.42
C ASN A 248 6.46 -18.82 -13.74
N SER A 249 5.24 -18.93 -14.25
CA SER A 249 4.37 -17.78 -14.55
C SER A 249 3.91 -17.07 -13.27
N VAL A 250 3.50 -17.81 -12.25
CA VAL A 250 3.11 -17.26 -10.94
C VAL A 250 4.27 -16.48 -10.31
N MET A 251 5.48 -17.01 -10.31
CA MET A 251 6.65 -16.33 -9.76
C MET A 251 7.06 -15.11 -10.57
N ALA A 252 6.94 -15.16 -11.91
CA ALA A 252 7.15 -14.00 -12.76
C ALA A 252 6.12 -12.88 -12.45
N ALA A 253 4.84 -13.23 -12.27
CA ALA A 253 3.79 -12.29 -11.87
C ALA A 253 4.06 -11.68 -10.49
N MET A 254 4.51 -12.49 -9.51
CA MET A 254 4.87 -11.99 -8.18
C MET A 254 6.01 -10.99 -8.23
N LEU A 255 7.06 -11.25 -9.01
CA LEU A 255 8.19 -10.32 -9.18
C LEU A 255 7.75 -8.99 -9.79
N LEU A 256 6.91 -9.03 -10.82
CA LEU A 256 6.36 -7.80 -11.42
C LEU A 256 5.46 -7.03 -10.44
N THR A 257 4.69 -7.74 -9.61
CA THR A 257 3.83 -7.11 -8.59
C THR A 257 4.64 -6.41 -7.51
N LEU A 258 5.87 -6.82 -7.23
CA LEU A 258 6.74 -6.17 -6.25
C LEU A 258 7.30 -4.82 -6.75
N ILE A 259 7.39 -4.61 -8.06
CA ILE A 259 8.05 -3.44 -8.64
C ILE A 259 7.40 -2.11 -8.20
N PRO A 260 6.08 -1.87 -8.32
CA PRO A 260 5.50 -0.59 -7.96
C PRO A 260 5.66 -0.19 -6.48
N PRO A 261 5.43 -1.05 -5.48
CA PRO A 261 5.72 -0.72 -4.08
C PRO A 261 7.20 -0.41 -3.83
N VAL A 262 8.12 -1.20 -4.42
CA VAL A 262 9.56 -0.99 -4.28
C VAL A 262 9.96 0.36 -4.88
N VAL A 263 9.48 0.70 -6.07
CA VAL A 263 9.75 2.00 -6.71
C VAL A 263 9.25 3.15 -5.83
N ILE A 264 8.04 3.07 -5.30
CA ILE A 264 7.49 4.12 -4.41
C ILE A 264 8.34 4.28 -3.16
N VAL A 265 8.73 3.17 -2.51
CA VAL A 265 9.59 3.22 -1.32
C VAL A 265 10.95 3.85 -1.66
N LEU A 266 11.60 3.43 -2.76
CA LEU A 266 12.90 3.96 -3.17
C LEU A 266 12.85 5.45 -3.52
N VAL A 267 11.81 5.89 -4.22
CA VAL A 267 11.65 7.32 -4.58
C VAL A 267 11.36 8.17 -3.35
N MET A 268 10.53 7.65 -2.44
CA MET A 268 10.06 8.42 -1.28
C MET A 268 10.84 8.15 0.01
N GLN A 269 11.85 7.26 0.01
CA GLN A 269 12.58 6.84 1.21
C GLN A 269 13.13 8.02 2.04
N ARG A 270 13.65 9.07 1.38
CA ARG A 270 14.20 10.25 2.08
C ARG A 270 13.11 11.04 2.83
N ALA A 271 11.95 11.21 2.21
CA ALA A 271 10.82 11.91 2.82
C ALA A 271 10.16 11.05 3.90
N PHE A 272 10.06 9.73 3.66
CA PHE A 272 9.52 8.75 4.60
C PHE A 272 10.35 8.68 5.90
N VAL A 273 11.68 8.54 5.79
CA VAL A 273 12.58 8.46 6.95
C VAL A 273 12.53 9.75 7.77
N ARG A 274 12.52 10.93 7.12
CA ARG A 274 12.36 12.21 7.84
C ARG A 274 11.04 12.28 8.58
N GLY A 275 9.93 11.87 7.96
CA GLY A 275 8.60 11.91 8.60
C GLY A 275 8.46 11.01 9.82
N LEU A 276 9.18 9.89 9.86
CA LEU A 276 9.20 9.02 11.03
C LEU A 276 10.06 9.60 12.17
N VAL A 277 11.22 10.16 11.84
CA VAL A 277 12.15 10.71 12.84
C VAL A 277 11.64 12.02 13.45
N ASP A 278 10.99 12.87 12.66
CA ASP A 278 10.43 14.15 13.14
C ASP A 278 9.19 13.95 14.02
N SER A 279 8.51 12.79 13.94
CA SER A 279 7.38 12.45 14.83
C SER A 279 7.80 11.96 16.22
N GLU A 280 9.08 11.65 16.43
CA GLU A 280 9.63 11.20 17.73
C GLU A 280 10.26 12.34 18.54
N LYS A 281 10.33 13.56 18.02
CA LYS A 281 10.79 14.77 18.73
C LYS A 281 9.62 15.63 19.15
#